data_0f9e02080af37c3a983d5a5a83cf1006
#
_entry.id   0f9e02080af37c3a983d5a5a83cf1006
#
_cell.length_a   1.000
_cell.length_b   1.000
_cell.length_c   1.000
_cell.angle_alpha   90.00
_cell.angle_beta   90.00
_cell.angle_gamma   90.00
#
_symmetry.space_group_name_H-M   'P 1'
#
loop_
_entity.id
_entity.type
_entity.pdbx_description
1 polymer ?
#
loop_
_entity_poly.entity_id
_entity_poly.type
_entity_poly.pdbx_seq_one_letter_code
_entity_poly.pdbx_strand_id
1 'polypeptide(L)'
;LVTGGAGFIGSHLCKKLVETDNDVLSIDNYFTGTKRNISNLFKSHYFEALRHDICFPLYVEVDQIYNLACPASPIHYQHDPVQTTKTTVHGAINMLGLAKRINARILQASTSEIYGDPSMHPQTEEYWGNVNPIGPRSCYDEGKRCAETLFFDYYRQHKLDIKVVRIFNTYGPNMHP
;
A
#
# COMPACT_ATOMS: atom_id res chain seq x y z
N LEU A 1 -9.78 0.43 7.25
CA LEU A 1 -9.03 1.50 6.59
C LEU A 1 -8.37 0.99 5.32
N VAL A 2 -8.52 1.71 4.20
CA VAL A 2 -7.81 1.42 2.94
C VAL A 2 -7.01 2.65 2.54
N THR A 3 -5.68 2.58 2.57
CA THR A 3 -4.81 3.64 2.05
C THR A 3 -4.62 3.46 0.54
N GLY A 4 -4.56 4.55 -0.22
CA GLY A 4 -4.58 4.49 -1.69
C GLY A 4 -5.92 3.99 -2.24
N GLY A 5 -7.03 4.24 -1.51
CA GLY A 5 -8.34 3.71 -1.83
C GLY A 5 -8.98 4.30 -3.09
N ALA A 6 -8.50 5.45 -3.58
CA ALA A 6 -8.92 6.03 -4.86
C ALA A 6 -8.07 5.56 -6.06
N GLY A 7 -7.04 4.73 -5.83
CA GLY A 7 -6.21 4.10 -6.85
C GLY A 7 -6.89 2.90 -7.50
N PHE A 8 -6.16 2.23 -8.42
CA PHE A 8 -6.63 1.06 -9.15
C PHE A 8 -7.10 -0.06 -8.20
N ILE A 9 -6.18 -0.71 -7.50
CA ILE A 9 -6.50 -1.85 -6.61
C ILE A 9 -7.37 -1.39 -5.44
N GLY A 10 -7.04 -0.23 -4.84
CA GLY A 10 -7.76 0.28 -3.68
C GLY A 10 -9.23 0.52 -3.93
N SER A 11 -9.62 1.05 -5.10
CA SER A 11 -11.02 1.30 -5.42
C SER A 11 -11.84 0.01 -5.57
N HIS A 12 -11.26 -1.04 -6.13
CA HIS A 12 -11.89 -2.36 -6.20
C HIS A 12 -12.02 -3.00 -4.82
N LEU A 13 -10.99 -2.88 -3.98
CA LEU A 13 -11.05 -3.37 -2.60
C LEU A 13 -12.11 -2.62 -1.78
N CYS A 14 -12.13 -1.29 -1.84
CA CYS A 14 -13.16 -0.49 -1.17
C CYS A 14 -14.56 -0.93 -1.59
N LYS A 15 -14.79 -1.09 -2.91
CA LYS A 15 -16.06 -1.58 -3.43
C LYS A 15 -16.42 -2.95 -2.83
N LYS A 16 -15.49 -3.90 -2.87
CA LYS A 16 -15.73 -5.27 -2.36
C LYS A 16 -16.05 -5.27 -0.87
N LEU A 17 -15.33 -4.47 -0.07
CA LEU A 17 -15.58 -4.37 1.37
C LEU A 17 -16.95 -3.77 1.69
N VAL A 18 -17.35 -2.70 0.98
CA VAL A 18 -18.69 -2.10 1.12
C VAL A 18 -19.79 -3.08 0.74
N GLU A 19 -19.60 -3.86 -0.36
CA GLU A 19 -20.55 -4.89 -0.81
C GLU A 19 -20.68 -6.07 0.18
N THR A 20 -19.78 -6.19 1.13
CA THR A 20 -19.79 -7.19 2.21
C THR A 20 -20.06 -6.58 3.59
N ASP A 21 -20.79 -5.47 3.61
CA ASP A 21 -21.29 -4.77 4.81
C ASP A 21 -20.20 -4.35 5.81
N ASN A 22 -19.02 -3.95 5.31
CA ASN A 22 -17.99 -3.36 6.15
C ASN A 22 -18.05 -1.83 6.08
N ASP A 23 -17.84 -1.17 7.21
CA ASP A 23 -17.55 0.26 7.27
C ASP A 23 -16.15 0.52 6.70
N VAL A 24 -16.05 1.30 5.65
CA VAL A 24 -14.81 1.54 4.91
C VAL A 24 -14.40 2.99 4.98
N LEU A 25 -13.27 3.27 5.63
CA LEU A 25 -12.58 4.54 5.53
C LEU A 25 -11.49 4.43 4.46
N SER A 26 -11.67 5.15 3.35
CA SER A 26 -10.68 5.27 2.27
C SER A 26 -9.84 6.53 2.47
N ILE A 27 -8.51 6.40 2.49
CA ILE A 27 -7.62 7.56 2.49
C ILE A 27 -6.73 7.59 1.24
N ASP A 28 -6.59 8.78 0.65
CA ASP A 28 -5.79 8.99 -0.55
C ASP A 28 -5.37 10.46 -0.64
N ASN A 29 -4.16 10.75 -1.13
CA ASN A 29 -3.73 12.13 -1.40
C ASN A 29 -4.10 12.60 -2.80
N TYR A 30 -4.62 11.68 -3.63
CA TYR A 30 -5.00 11.85 -5.04
C TYR A 30 -3.82 12.23 -5.96
N PHE A 31 -2.63 11.75 -5.67
CA PHE A 31 -1.48 11.93 -6.57
C PHE A 31 -1.64 11.10 -7.86
N THR A 32 -1.98 9.81 -7.72
CA THR A 32 -2.28 8.91 -8.86
C THR A 32 -3.72 8.41 -8.85
N GLY A 33 -4.35 8.40 -7.69
CA GLY A 33 -5.75 8.04 -7.51
C GLY A 33 -6.70 9.17 -7.96
N THR A 34 -7.93 8.80 -8.27
CA THR A 34 -8.96 9.77 -8.67
C THR A 34 -10.29 9.51 -7.97
N LYS A 35 -10.98 10.58 -7.56
CA LYS A 35 -12.33 10.49 -6.98
C LYS A 35 -13.33 9.77 -7.89
N ARG A 36 -13.10 9.78 -9.21
CA ARG A 36 -13.95 9.06 -10.18
C ARG A 36 -14.00 7.57 -9.85
N ASN A 37 -12.89 6.95 -9.44
CA ASN A 37 -12.81 5.51 -9.17
C ASN A 37 -13.68 5.07 -7.98
N ILE A 38 -13.97 5.98 -7.04
CA ILE A 38 -14.75 5.72 -5.83
C ILE A 38 -16.09 6.48 -5.81
N SER A 39 -16.45 7.16 -6.91
CA SER A 39 -17.64 8.04 -6.96
C SER A 39 -18.94 7.33 -6.63
N ASN A 40 -19.10 6.09 -7.07
CA ASN A 40 -20.29 5.29 -6.80
C ASN A 40 -20.43 4.86 -5.34
N LEU A 41 -19.32 4.82 -4.58
CA LEU A 41 -19.30 4.38 -3.19
C LEU A 41 -19.86 5.44 -2.24
N PHE A 42 -19.82 6.71 -2.60
CA PHE A 42 -20.40 7.81 -1.80
C PHE A 42 -21.92 7.72 -1.60
N LYS A 43 -22.59 6.82 -2.32
CA LYS A 43 -24.02 6.53 -2.11
C LYS A 43 -24.26 5.59 -0.93
N SER A 44 -23.24 4.88 -0.48
CA SER A 44 -23.31 3.95 0.64
C SER A 44 -23.00 4.67 1.95
N HIS A 45 -23.77 4.40 2.99
CA HIS A 45 -23.48 4.87 4.34
C HIS A 45 -22.32 4.13 5.00
N TYR A 46 -21.88 3.01 4.41
CA TYR A 46 -20.69 2.25 4.84
C TYR A 46 -19.38 2.79 4.26
N PHE A 47 -19.40 3.91 3.52
CA PHE A 47 -18.21 4.41 2.85
C PHE A 47 -17.93 5.86 3.20
N GLU A 48 -16.72 6.11 3.68
CA GLU A 48 -16.17 7.44 3.90
C GLU A 48 -14.82 7.58 3.18
N ALA A 49 -14.54 8.77 2.63
CA ALA A 49 -13.27 9.08 2.00
C ALA A 49 -12.65 10.35 2.59
N LEU A 50 -11.41 10.22 3.03
CA LEU A 50 -10.62 11.31 3.59
C LEU A 50 -9.41 11.59 2.69
N ARG A 51 -9.20 12.87 2.34
CA ARG A 51 -7.96 13.28 1.69
C ARG A 51 -6.84 13.38 2.72
N HIS A 52 -5.87 12.47 2.64
CA HIS A 52 -4.74 12.43 3.57
C HIS A 52 -3.52 11.82 2.90
N ASP A 53 -2.32 12.32 3.25
CA ASP A 53 -1.05 11.72 2.85
C ASP A 53 -0.50 10.87 3.99
N ILE A 54 -0.27 9.58 3.74
CA ILE A 54 0.20 8.62 4.75
C ILE A 54 1.62 8.90 5.27
N CYS A 55 2.35 9.81 4.63
CA CYS A 55 3.62 10.32 5.19
C CYS A 55 3.43 11.03 6.53
N PHE A 56 2.19 11.45 6.85
CA PHE A 56 1.83 12.07 8.11
C PHE A 56 1.03 11.12 8.99
N PRO A 57 1.13 11.24 10.33
CA PRO A 57 0.36 10.42 11.26
C PRO A 57 -1.15 10.57 11.05
N LEU A 58 -1.87 9.47 11.24
CA LEU A 58 -3.33 9.41 11.22
C LEU A 58 -3.82 8.80 12.54
N TYR A 59 -4.88 9.38 13.12
CA TYR A 59 -5.48 8.91 14.35
C TYR A 59 -6.95 8.55 14.11
N VAL A 60 -7.20 7.28 13.90
CA VAL A 60 -8.54 6.70 13.68
C VAL A 60 -8.64 5.37 14.42
N GLU A 61 -9.85 4.87 14.62
CA GLU A 61 -10.12 3.56 15.19
C GLU A 61 -10.69 2.66 14.11
N VAL A 62 -9.99 1.56 13.82
CA VAL A 62 -10.38 0.59 12.79
C VAL A 62 -9.87 -0.81 13.19
N ASP A 63 -10.53 -1.86 12.71
CA ASP A 63 -10.15 -3.25 12.99
C ASP A 63 -9.08 -3.77 12.02
N GLN A 64 -9.06 -3.24 10.79
CA GLN A 64 -8.18 -3.70 9.73
C GLN A 64 -7.64 -2.54 8.90
N ILE A 65 -6.37 -2.65 8.49
CA ILE A 65 -5.69 -1.69 7.64
C ILE A 65 -5.16 -2.40 6.38
N TYR A 66 -5.53 -1.87 5.22
CA TYR A 66 -4.98 -2.27 3.93
C TYR A 66 -4.07 -1.15 3.43
N ASN A 67 -2.76 -1.33 3.57
CA ASN A 67 -1.78 -0.32 3.18
C ASN A 67 -1.37 -0.50 1.71
N LEU A 68 -2.10 0.21 0.81
CA LEU A 68 -1.90 0.12 -0.64
C LEU A 68 -1.30 1.40 -1.23
N ALA A 69 -1.24 2.50 -0.46
CA ALA A 69 -0.81 3.80 -0.96
C ALA A 69 0.68 3.82 -1.33
N CYS A 70 0.96 3.87 -2.61
CA CYS A 70 2.29 4.08 -3.18
C CYS A 70 2.13 4.35 -4.69
N PRO A 71 2.88 5.30 -5.30
CA PRO A 71 3.02 5.33 -6.75
C PRO A 71 3.63 4.03 -7.25
N ALA A 72 2.96 3.31 -8.14
CA ALA A 72 3.36 1.96 -8.56
C ALA A 72 3.78 1.87 -10.03
N SER A 73 3.61 2.94 -10.81
CA SER A 73 4.05 3.01 -12.21
C SER A 73 5.38 3.74 -12.32
N PRO A 74 6.33 3.30 -13.18
CA PRO A 74 7.61 3.97 -13.39
C PRO A 74 7.50 5.47 -13.66
N ILE A 75 6.56 5.86 -14.48
CA ILE A 75 6.34 7.27 -14.81
C ILE A 75 5.97 8.12 -13.57
N HIS A 76 5.29 7.52 -12.60
CA HIS A 76 4.86 8.21 -11.39
C HIS A 76 5.93 8.17 -10.29
N TYR A 77 6.51 6.99 -10.00
CA TYR A 77 7.47 6.88 -8.90
C TYR A 77 8.84 7.50 -9.24
N GLN A 78 9.18 7.63 -10.53
CA GLN A 78 10.39 8.32 -10.97
C GLN A 78 10.21 9.83 -11.12
N HIS A 79 8.97 10.34 -11.17
CA HIS A 79 8.68 11.77 -11.22
C HIS A 79 9.14 12.48 -9.93
N ASP A 80 8.88 11.90 -8.77
CA ASP A 80 9.41 12.35 -7.48
C ASP A 80 9.88 11.14 -6.67
N PRO A 81 11.14 10.71 -6.90
CA PRO A 81 11.66 9.50 -6.25
C PRO A 81 11.82 9.67 -4.73
N VAL A 82 12.12 10.88 -4.26
CA VAL A 82 12.22 11.15 -2.82
C VAL A 82 10.86 11.02 -2.15
N GLN A 83 9.81 11.59 -2.74
CA GLN A 83 8.45 11.45 -2.23
C GLN A 83 7.97 10.01 -2.30
N THR A 84 8.31 9.26 -3.34
CA THR A 84 8.00 7.84 -3.45
C THR A 84 8.60 7.03 -2.31
N THR A 85 9.89 7.25 -2.01
CA THR A 85 10.55 6.62 -0.87
C THR A 85 9.88 7.00 0.46
N LYS A 86 9.58 8.29 0.66
CA LYS A 86 8.86 8.76 1.86
C LYS A 86 7.48 8.08 1.98
N THR A 87 6.69 8.05 0.93
CA THR A 87 5.37 7.43 0.94
C THR A 87 5.46 5.96 1.32
N THR A 88 6.43 5.23 0.76
CA THR A 88 6.58 3.80 1.02
C THR A 88 7.10 3.53 2.44
N VAL A 89 8.12 4.25 2.89
CA VAL A 89 8.79 3.98 4.18
C VAL A 89 8.08 4.68 5.34
N HIS A 90 7.88 6.00 5.28
CA HIS A 90 7.19 6.72 6.35
C HIS A 90 5.72 6.30 6.42
N GLY A 91 5.08 6.06 5.26
CA GLY A 91 3.71 5.52 5.23
C GLY A 91 3.62 4.18 5.94
N ALA A 92 4.56 3.25 5.69
CA ALA A 92 4.61 1.97 6.41
C ALA A 92 4.79 2.17 7.91
N ILE A 93 5.72 3.04 8.35
CA ILE A 93 5.96 3.36 9.77
C ILE A 93 4.68 3.90 10.42
N ASN A 94 4.01 4.86 9.79
CA ASN A 94 2.79 5.48 10.33
C ASN A 94 1.64 4.48 10.43
N MET A 95 1.43 3.65 9.40
CA MET A 95 0.36 2.65 9.39
C MET A 95 0.63 1.50 10.37
N LEU A 96 1.89 1.07 10.52
CA LEU A 96 2.29 0.09 11.54
C LEU A 96 2.14 0.66 12.96
N GLY A 97 2.51 1.93 13.16
CA GLY A 97 2.31 2.64 14.42
C GLY A 97 0.83 2.74 14.80
N LEU A 98 -0.02 3.09 13.82
CA LEU A 98 -1.47 3.10 13.99
C LEU A 98 -1.99 1.70 14.34
N ALA A 99 -1.66 0.68 13.53
CA ALA A 99 -2.09 -0.70 13.75
C ALA A 99 -1.70 -1.22 15.14
N LYS A 100 -0.46 -0.94 15.58
CA LYS A 100 0.00 -1.28 16.93
C LYS A 100 -0.82 -0.57 18.01
N ARG A 101 -1.09 0.72 17.86
CA ARG A 101 -1.84 1.53 18.84
C ARG A 101 -3.24 0.99 19.08
N ILE A 102 -3.95 0.61 18.00
CA ILE A 102 -5.34 0.16 18.06
C ILE A 102 -5.51 -1.36 18.02
N ASN A 103 -4.40 -2.11 18.01
CA ASN A 103 -4.39 -3.58 17.88
C ASN A 103 -5.12 -4.09 16.63
N ALA A 104 -4.99 -3.37 15.51
CA ALA A 104 -5.59 -3.74 14.24
C ALA A 104 -4.70 -4.70 13.44
N ARG A 105 -5.33 -5.60 12.67
CA ARG A 105 -4.63 -6.35 11.61
C ARG A 105 -4.22 -5.43 10.48
N ILE A 106 -3.03 -5.64 9.91
CA ILE A 106 -2.55 -4.82 8.80
C ILE A 106 -2.00 -5.65 7.65
N LEU A 107 -2.40 -5.29 6.41
CA LEU A 107 -1.88 -5.86 5.17
C LEU A 107 -1.05 -4.82 4.43
N GLN A 108 0.16 -5.22 3.99
CA GLN A 108 1.04 -4.44 3.11
C GLN A 108 0.94 -4.94 1.67
N ALA A 109 0.62 -4.04 0.76
CA ALA A 109 0.84 -4.29 -0.67
C ALA A 109 2.33 -4.09 -0.99
N SER A 110 3.02 -5.21 -1.13
CA SER A 110 4.36 -5.29 -1.70
C SER A 110 4.28 -5.59 -3.19
N THR A 111 5.38 -5.98 -3.80
CA THR A 111 5.51 -6.10 -5.26
C THR A 111 6.50 -7.19 -5.64
N SER A 112 6.43 -7.69 -6.88
CA SER A 112 7.47 -8.53 -7.47
C SER A 112 8.81 -7.81 -7.62
N GLU A 113 8.81 -6.47 -7.64
CA GLU A 113 10.02 -5.65 -7.81
C GLU A 113 11.01 -5.77 -6.64
N ILE A 114 10.58 -6.33 -5.50
CA ILE A 114 11.49 -6.68 -4.40
C ILE A 114 12.53 -7.74 -4.79
N TYR A 115 12.27 -8.47 -5.86
CA TYR A 115 13.20 -9.46 -6.41
C TYR A 115 14.24 -8.84 -7.36
N GLY A 116 14.03 -7.61 -7.83
CA GLY A 116 14.92 -6.89 -8.73
C GLY A 116 15.09 -7.58 -10.08
N ASP A 117 16.33 -7.82 -10.47
CA ASP A 117 16.71 -8.61 -11.65
C ASP A 117 16.94 -10.08 -11.22
N PRO A 118 15.87 -10.92 -11.23
CA PRO A 118 15.94 -12.21 -10.57
C PRO A 118 16.74 -13.22 -11.38
N SER A 119 17.60 -13.97 -10.68
CA SER A 119 18.32 -15.13 -11.24
C SER A 119 17.56 -16.45 -11.08
N MET A 120 16.41 -16.42 -10.38
CA MET A 120 15.57 -17.59 -10.12
C MET A 120 14.18 -17.41 -10.74
N HIS A 121 13.70 -18.39 -11.49
CA HIS A 121 12.40 -18.44 -12.12
C HIS A 121 11.75 -19.82 -11.97
N PRO A 122 10.49 -19.93 -11.49
CA PRO A 122 9.71 -18.85 -10.87
C PRO A 122 10.31 -18.40 -9.53
N GLN A 123 10.08 -17.13 -9.15
CA GLN A 123 10.53 -16.61 -7.87
C GLN A 123 9.70 -17.23 -6.74
N THR A 124 10.41 -17.82 -5.75
CA THR A 124 9.79 -18.30 -4.51
C THR A 124 9.79 -17.20 -3.46
N GLU A 125 8.95 -17.34 -2.42
CA GLU A 125 8.86 -16.32 -1.36
C GLU A 125 10.15 -16.22 -0.53
N GLU A 126 10.96 -17.28 -0.48
CA GLU A 126 12.24 -17.33 0.22
C GLU A 126 13.40 -16.71 -0.58
N TYR A 127 13.19 -16.43 -1.88
CA TYR A 127 14.23 -15.82 -2.70
C TYR A 127 14.43 -14.35 -2.33
N TRP A 128 15.67 -13.98 -1.97
CA TRP A 128 15.98 -12.62 -1.48
C TRP A 128 16.09 -11.57 -2.59
N GLY A 129 16.19 -12.00 -3.82
CA GLY A 129 16.27 -11.11 -4.97
C GLY A 129 17.67 -10.56 -5.25
N ASN A 130 17.75 -9.76 -6.31
CA ASN A 130 18.94 -9.07 -6.79
C ASN A 130 18.55 -7.63 -7.19
N VAL A 131 18.45 -6.73 -6.19
CA VAL A 131 18.01 -5.35 -6.39
C VAL A 131 19.22 -4.41 -6.47
N ASN A 132 19.20 -3.50 -7.46
CA ASN A 132 20.17 -2.41 -7.53
C ASN A 132 19.79 -1.30 -6.55
N PRO A 133 20.55 -1.04 -5.47
CA PRO A 133 20.16 -0.09 -4.43
C PRO A 133 20.29 1.40 -4.85
N ILE A 134 20.96 1.67 -5.98
CA ILE A 134 21.24 3.05 -6.44
C ILE A 134 20.72 3.32 -7.86
N GLY A 135 19.95 2.41 -8.42
CA GLY A 135 19.37 2.57 -9.75
C GLY A 135 18.17 3.54 -9.78
N PRO A 136 17.68 3.91 -10.97
CA PRO A 136 16.57 4.86 -11.11
C PRO A 136 15.24 4.33 -10.56
N ARG A 137 15.13 3.01 -10.30
CA ARG A 137 13.96 2.37 -9.72
C ARG A 137 14.07 2.15 -8.21
N SER A 138 15.24 2.38 -7.61
CA SER A 138 15.54 2.04 -6.20
C SER A 138 14.60 2.72 -5.21
N CYS A 139 14.09 3.91 -5.54
CA CYS A 139 13.10 4.61 -4.71
C CYS A 139 11.83 3.76 -4.47
N TYR A 140 11.44 2.95 -5.44
CA TYR A 140 10.31 2.03 -5.34
C TYR A 140 10.76 0.66 -4.81
N ASP A 141 11.74 0.04 -5.45
CA ASP A 141 12.19 -1.33 -5.16
C ASP A 141 12.70 -1.45 -3.71
N GLU A 142 13.68 -0.61 -3.31
CA GLU A 142 14.21 -0.60 -1.95
C GLU A 142 13.21 -0.04 -0.93
N GLY A 143 12.37 0.91 -1.33
CA GLY A 143 11.27 1.38 -0.48
C GLY A 143 10.34 0.25 -0.08
N LYS A 144 9.92 -0.60 -1.03
CA LYS A 144 9.06 -1.76 -0.77
C LYS A 144 9.78 -2.84 0.05
N ARG A 145 11.06 -3.10 -0.20
CA ARG A 145 11.89 -4.01 0.60
C ARG A 145 11.99 -3.54 2.05
N CYS A 146 12.26 -2.24 2.26
CA CYS A 146 12.28 -1.63 3.57
C CYS A 146 10.93 -1.75 4.28
N ALA A 147 9.81 -1.54 3.58
CA ALA A 147 8.47 -1.71 4.14
C ALA A 147 8.24 -3.16 4.60
N GLU A 148 8.62 -4.17 3.81
CA GLU A 148 8.54 -5.58 4.25
C GLU A 148 9.36 -5.82 5.51
N THR A 149 10.61 -5.32 5.57
CA THR A 149 11.46 -5.43 6.76
C THR A 149 10.76 -4.86 7.99
N LEU A 150 10.20 -3.65 7.89
CA LEU A 150 9.46 -3.01 8.99
C LEU A 150 8.26 -3.86 9.45
N PHE A 151 7.48 -4.42 8.52
CA PHE A 151 6.33 -5.27 8.83
C PHE A 151 6.76 -6.50 9.63
N PHE A 152 7.80 -7.21 9.18
CA PHE A 152 8.32 -8.38 9.89
C PHE A 152 8.96 -8.02 11.23
N ASP A 153 9.59 -6.83 11.36
CA ASP A 153 10.12 -6.37 12.65
C ASP A 153 9.01 -6.06 13.64
N TYR A 154 7.94 -5.42 13.22
CA TYR A 154 6.76 -5.20 14.06
C TYR A 154 6.10 -6.53 14.49
N TYR A 155 6.04 -7.51 13.60
CA TYR A 155 5.59 -8.85 13.96
C TYR A 155 6.50 -9.50 15.00
N ARG A 156 7.83 -9.50 14.79
CA ARG A 156 8.81 -10.10 15.71
C ARG A 156 8.78 -9.43 17.07
N GLN A 157 8.78 -8.11 17.11
CA GLN A 157 8.90 -7.32 18.33
C GLN A 157 7.57 -7.17 19.07
N HIS A 158 6.48 -6.97 18.36
CA HIS A 158 5.19 -6.57 18.94
C HIS A 158 4.08 -7.60 18.74
N LYS A 159 4.33 -8.68 18.02
CA LYS A 159 3.34 -9.71 17.67
C LYS A 159 2.14 -9.13 16.90
N LEU A 160 2.34 -8.04 16.15
CA LEU A 160 1.32 -7.44 15.33
C LEU A 160 0.84 -8.44 14.26
N ASP A 161 -0.47 -8.56 14.06
CA ASP A 161 -1.04 -9.42 12.99
C ASP A 161 -0.83 -8.75 11.64
N ILE A 162 0.23 -9.13 10.96
CA ILE A 162 0.60 -8.62 9.64
C ILE A 162 0.27 -9.60 8.54
N LYS A 163 -0.01 -9.05 7.35
CA LYS A 163 0.00 -9.79 6.08
C LYS A 163 0.83 -8.99 5.07
N VAL A 164 1.59 -9.69 4.24
CA VAL A 164 2.35 -9.08 3.13
C VAL A 164 1.97 -9.81 1.85
N VAL A 165 1.59 -9.06 0.82
CA VAL A 165 1.28 -9.61 -0.50
C VAL A 165 2.20 -9.01 -1.54
N ARG A 166 2.96 -9.84 -2.26
CA ARG A 166 3.82 -9.44 -3.37
C ARG A 166 3.02 -9.50 -4.66
N ILE A 167 2.52 -8.34 -5.08
CA ILE A 167 1.67 -8.22 -6.27
C ILE A 167 2.57 -8.17 -7.50
N PHE A 168 2.35 -9.10 -8.43
CA PHE A 168 2.96 -9.10 -9.75
C PHE A 168 2.19 -8.19 -10.71
N ASN A 169 2.60 -8.12 -11.98
CA ASN A 169 1.95 -7.27 -12.97
C ASN A 169 0.45 -7.56 -13.06
N THR A 170 -0.33 -6.53 -12.84
CA THR A 170 -1.78 -6.59 -12.76
C THR A 170 -2.39 -5.50 -13.63
N TYR A 171 -3.51 -5.77 -14.28
CA TYR A 171 -4.24 -4.80 -15.08
C TYR A 171 -5.74 -4.92 -14.84
N GLY A 172 -6.49 -3.87 -15.14
CA GLY A 172 -7.93 -3.88 -14.99
C GLY A 172 -8.57 -2.50 -15.05
N PRO A 173 -9.90 -2.41 -14.89
CA PRO A 173 -10.61 -1.14 -14.82
C PRO A 173 -10.04 -0.23 -13.71
N ASN A 174 -10.13 1.09 -13.91
CA ASN A 174 -9.59 2.11 -12.99
C ASN A 174 -8.05 2.18 -12.91
N MET A 175 -7.31 1.38 -13.69
CA MET A 175 -5.88 1.55 -13.83
C MET A 175 -5.59 2.89 -14.52
N HIS A 176 -4.60 3.63 -14.02
CA HIS A 176 -4.13 4.84 -14.70
C HIS A 176 -3.44 4.44 -16.00
N PRO A 177 -3.78 5.08 -17.14
CA PRO A 177 -3.16 4.80 -18.45
C PRO A 177 -1.67 5.14 -18.47
#